data_61867e1a11f4e959fb7b69616d0b07d8
#
_entry.id   61867e1a11f4e959fb7b69616d0b07d8
#
_cell.length_a   1.000
_cell.length_b   1.000
_cell.length_c   1.000
_cell.angle_alpha   90.00
_cell.angle_beta   90.00
_cell.angle_gamma   90.00
#
_symmetry.space_group_name_H-M   'P 1'
#
loop_
_entity.id
_entity.type
_entity.pdbx_description
1 polymer ?
#
loop_
_entity_poly.entity_id
_entity_poly.type
_entity_poly.pdbx_seq_one_letter_code
_entity_poly.pdbx_strand_id
1 'polypeptide(L)'
;MKIKELLKYPLIWLFALLIFGFLIVDFILPDRLYSEFENTKLQQKPKFTIASFFDSTYSTKYETYINEQFPLRDQWITLKAVTEIGLGKLENNNIIYGEDDYLFEKLQIIPEPNASAGSNVANMKQIERNWRFMNEFFQMYDLPVTFALAPNSYAVMTDKLPFGTDLPDQESMIPEIYNSFTEDDDLTFINFLPSLKEHQDEYIYYRTDHHWTTLGAYYAYVEYCNENGLEPISLDELQANDVQDFYGTYYNKCKKPGQDSDIITWYDVPLETFQFTGDVNDENMLKQAEVTEWNGIPMLSVDGMYQLDQFDTRDKYAAFTWGNNGLTQIVTGHNNDPKEEPTRLLLIKDSYANSMVPYLTYNYDEIWIMDLRSTPMNMSQILAENEFDDIFVMYNFSTFLTDTDIARLRF
;
A
#
# COMPACT_ATOMS: atom_id res chain seq x y z
N MET A 1 60.33 -4.80 -4.06
CA MET A 1 60.05 -4.58 -2.62
C MET A 1 60.05 -5.95 -1.94
N LYS A 2 60.84 -6.19 -0.89
CA LYS A 2 60.92 -7.51 -0.25
C LYS A 2 59.65 -7.74 0.57
N ILE A 3 59.02 -8.92 0.49
CA ILE A 3 57.80 -9.31 1.20
C ILE A 3 57.83 -8.92 2.70
N LYS A 4 59.00 -8.98 3.34
CA LYS A 4 59.22 -8.54 4.74
C LYS A 4 58.94 -7.05 4.99
N GLU A 5 59.03 -6.19 4.00
CA GLU A 5 58.69 -4.77 4.15
C GLU A 5 57.21 -4.48 4.01
N LEU A 6 56.50 -5.24 3.18
CA LEU A 6 55.06 -5.22 3.08
C LEU A 6 54.35 -5.65 4.38
N LEU A 7 54.91 -6.66 5.08
CA LEU A 7 54.39 -7.12 6.38
C LEU A 7 54.47 -6.09 7.51
N LYS A 8 55.18 -4.97 7.30
CA LYS A 8 55.24 -3.86 8.28
C LYS A 8 53.95 -3.03 8.30
N TYR A 9 53.05 -3.23 7.33
CA TYR A 9 51.82 -2.45 7.19
C TYR A 9 50.58 -3.36 7.31
N PRO A 10 50.24 -3.85 8.51
CA PRO A 10 49.12 -4.81 8.70
C PRO A 10 47.78 -4.26 8.25
N LEU A 11 47.54 -2.96 8.36
CA LEU A 11 46.30 -2.30 7.90
C LEU A 11 46.10 -2.38 6.37
N ILE A 12 47.22 -2.29 5.60
CA ILE A 12 47.14 -2.43 4.14
C ILE A 12 46.72 -3.86 3.76
N TRP A 13 47.25 -4.85 4.47
CA TRP A 13 46.90 -6.24 4.22
C TRP A 13 45.46 -6.56 4.64
N LEU A 14 45.05 -6.02 5.79
CA LEU A 14 43.65 -6.16 6.22
C LEU A 14 42.68 -5.53 5.20
N PHE A 15 43.01 -4.33 4.74
CA PHE A 15 42.23 -3.63 3.73
C PHE A 15 42.17 -4.39 2.39
N ALA A 16 43.34 -4.85 1.92
CA ALA A 16 43.41 -5.66 0.70
C ALA A 16 42.64 -6.97 0.84
N LEU A 17 42.77 -7.67 1.97
CA LEU A 17 42.04 -8.90 2.25
C LEU A 17 40.52 -8.68 2.26
N LEU A 18 40.04 -7.58 2.84
CA LEU A 18 38.66 -7.22 2.83
C LEU A 18 38.16 -6.99 1.39
N ILE A 19 38.83 -6.11 0.62
CA ILE A 19 38.39 -5.79 -0.75
C ILE A 19 38.41 -7.03 -1.64
N PHE A 20 39.57 -7.73 -1.69
CA PHE A 20 39.71 -8.91 -2.54
C PHE A 20 38.86 -10.08 -2.04
N GLY A 21 38.68 -10.21 -0.73
CA GLY A 21 37.76 -11.20 -0.14
C GLY A 21 36.33 -10.98 -0.57
N PHE A 22 35.83 -9.74 -0.47
CA PHE A 22 34.49 -9.42 -0.96
C PHE A 22 34.34 -9.63 -2.47
N LEU A 23 35.33 -9.24 -3.29
CA LEU A 23 35.30 -9.48 -4.74
C LEU A 23 35.25 -10.98 -5.08
N ILE A 24 35.97 -11.82 -4.34
CA ILE A 24 35.93 -13.28 -4.54
C ILE A 24 34.57 -13.85 -4.15
N VAL A 25 34.01 -13.40 -3.03
CA VAL A 25 32.69 -13.84 -2.56
C VAL A 25 31.61 -13.41 -3.55
N ASP A 26 31.64 -12.17 -4.02
CA ASP A 26 30.72 -11.63 -5.04
C ASP A 26 30.77 -12.43 -6.33
N PHE A 27 31.95 -12.86 -6.76
CA PHE A 27 32.14 -13.66 -7.97
C PHE A 27 31.64 -15.11 -7.83
N ILE A 28 31.64 -15.66 -6.61
CA ILE A 28 31.27 -17.07 -6.35
C ILE A 28 29.78 -17.20 -6.05
N LEU A 29 29.16 -16.22 -5.38
CA LEU A 29 27.75 -16.26 -5.03
C LEU A 29 26.89 -16.09 -6.29
N PRO A 30 25.83 -16.90 -6.43
CA PRO A 30 24.87 -16.69 -7.50
C PRO A 30 24.02 -15.43 -7.25
N ASP A 31 23.63 -14.76 -8.33
CA ASP A 31 22.68 -13.66 -8.25
C ASP A 31 21.32 -14.14 -7.67
N ARG A 32 20.77 -13.37 -6.75
CA ARG A 32 19.42 -13.61 -6.18
C ARG A 32 18.38 -12.93 -7.05
N LEU A 33 17.26 -13.61 -7.31
CA LEU A 33 16.14 -13.03 -8.05
C LEU A 33 15.27 -12.14 -7.15
N TYR A 34 15.18 -12.50 -5.89
CA TYR A 34 14.30 -11.89 -4.90
C TYR A 34 14.99 -11.81 -3.54
N SER A 35 14.70 -10.76 -2.80
CA SER A 35 15.11 -10.62 -1.40
C SER A 35 13.92 -10.82 -0.49
N GLU A 36 13.84 -11.97 0.17
CA GLU A 36 12.86 -12.22 1.23
C GLU A 36 12.99 -11.20 2.36
N PHE A 37 14.22 -10.78 2.64
CA PHE A 37 14.49 -9.83 3.72
C PHE A 37 13.93 -8.42 3.42
N GLU A 38 14.06 -7.93 2.18
CA GLU A 38 13.57 -6.60 1.77
C GLU A 38 12.19 -6.66 1.09
N ASN A 39 11.65 -7.87 0.85
CA ASN A 39 10.40 -8.11 0.13
C ASN A 39 10.39 -7.44 -1.26
N THR A 40 11.45 -7.65 -2.04
CA THR A 40 11.59 -6.99 -3.36
C THR A 40 12.31 -7.85 -4.38
N LYS A 41 11.93 -7.69 -5.66
CA LYS A 41 12.68 -8.27 -6.78
C LYS A 41 14.00 -7.52 -6.94
N LEU A 42 15.11 -8.25 -6.97
CA LEU A 42 16.44 -7.68 -7.10
C LEU A 42 16.80 -7.44 -8.56
N GLN A 43 17.48 -6.32 -8.81
CA GLN A 43 17.98 -5.98 -10.13
C GLN A 43 18.94 -7.08 -10.62
N GLN A 44 18.65 -7.63 -11.78
CA GLN A 44 19.53 -8.58 -12.45
C GLN A 44 20.57 -7.85 -13.28
N LYS A 45 21.70 -8.52 -13.56
CA LYS A 45 22.80 -7.95 -14.32
C LYS A 45 22.31 -7.41 -15.66
N PRO A 46 22.42 -6.10 -15.91
CA PRO A 46 21.91 -5.49 -17.14
C PRO A 46 22.74 -5.91 -18.34
N LYS A 47 22.09 -6.08 -19.49
CA LYS A 47 22.78 -6.31 -20.77
C LYS A 47 23.43 -5.01 -21.22
N PHE A 48 24.72 -5.06 -21.53
CA PHE A 48 25.43 -3.91 -22.11
C PHE A 48 25.03 -3.71 -23.58
N THR A 49 24.65 -2.48 -23.91
CA THR A 49 24.51 -2.01 -25.27
C THR A 49 25.13 -0.62 -25.39
N ILE A 50 25.62 -0.27 -26.59
CA ILE A 50 26.20 1.05 -26.82
C ILE A 50 25.17 2.17 -26.56
N ALA A 51 23.92 1.99 -26.95
CA ALA A 51 22.85 2.94 -26.68
C ALA A 51 22.62 3.13 -25.18
N SER A 52 22.46 2.03 -24.41
CA SER A 52 22.22 2.09 -22.97
C SER A 52 23.40 2.64 -22.17
N PHE A 53 24.62 2.60 -22.72
CA PHE A 53 25.78 3.23 -22.12
C PHE A 53 25.74 4.77 -22.29
N PHE A 54 25.39 5.25 -23.47
CA PHE A 54 25.36 6.69 -23.76
C PHE A 54 24.12 7.40 -23.14
N ASP A 55 23.01 6.71 -22.99
CA ASP A 55 21.81 7.25 -22.31
C ASP A 55 21.82 7.06 -20.78
N SER A 56 22.94 6.54 -20.25
CA SER A 56 23.15 6.26 -18.82
C SER A 56 22.27 5.14 -18.21
N THR A 57 21.40 4.52 -18.98
CA THR A 57 20.51 3.43 -18.48
C THR A 57 21.31 2.24 -17.98
N TYR A 58 22.39 1.86 -18.69
CA TYR A 58 23.28 0.78 -18.27
C TYR A 58 23.95 1.10 -16.93
N SER A 59 24.52 2.30 -16.80
CA SER A 59 25.25 2.70 -15.59
C SER A 59 24.34 2.69 -14.36
N THR A 60 23.13 3.24 -14.48
CA THR A 60 22.15 3.27 -13.39
C THR A 60 21.71 1.85 -13.00
N LYS A 61 21.33 1.02 -13.97
CA LYS A 61 20.93 -0.38 -13.69
C LYS A 61 22.08 -1.22 -13.13
N TYR A 62 23.32 -0.98 -13.58
CA TYR A 62 24.50 -1.70 -13.10
C TYR A 62 24.84 -1.30 -11.66
N GLU A 63 24.72 -0.02 -11.32
CA GLU A 63 24.89 0.45 -9.95
C GLU A 63 23.83 -0.17 -9.01
N THR A 64 22.58 -0.19 -9.43
CA THR A 64 21.50 -0.86 -8.68
C THR A 64 21.81 -2.35 -8.50
N TYR A 65 22.23 -3.03 -9.58
CA TYR A 65 22.61 -4.44 -9.53
C TYR A 65 23.72 -4.71 -8.51
N ILE A 66 24.82 -3.96 -8.53
CA ILE A 66 25.92 -4.13 -7.59
C ILE A 66 25.46 -3.88 -6.14
N ASN A 67 24.63 -2.88 -5.92
CA ASN A 67 24.12 -2.55 -4.59
C ASN A 67 23.18 -3.64 -4.06
N GLU A 68 22.28 -4.17 -4.89
CA GLU A 68 21.27 -5.14 -4.47
C GLU A 68 21.84 -6.56 -4.35
N GLN A 69 22.83 -6.92 -5.17
CA GLN A 69 23.51 -8.21 -5.12
C GLN A 69 24.74 -8.24 -4.18
N PHE A 70 25.00 -7.13 -3.46
CA PHE A 70 26.16 -7.02 -2.60
C PHE A 70 26.25 -8.17 -1.58
N PRO A 71 27.39 -8.85 -1.46
CA PRO A 71 27.56 -9.99 -0.55
C PRO A 71 27.19 -9.64 0.90
N LEU A 72 26.36 -10.49 1.52
CA LEU A 72 25.89 -10.29 2.89
C LEU A 72 25.09 -8.99 3.10
N ARG A 73 24.40 -8.49 2.06
CA ARG A 73 23.65 -7.24 2.11
C ARG A 73 22.69 -7.20 3.31
N ASP A 74 21.92 -8.27 3.53
CA ASP A 74 20.93 -8.34 4.59
C ASP A 74 21.56 -8.17 5.98
N GLN A 75 22.79 -8.74 6.18
CA GLN A 75 23.57 -8.60 7.41
C GLN A 75 24.10 -7.18 7.58
N TRP A 76 24.50 -6.52 6.50
CA TRP A 76 24.97 -5.13 6.57
C TRP A 76 23.83 -4.17 6.91
N ILE A 77 22.62 -4.39 6.36
CA ILE A 77 21.43 -3.61 6.70
C ILE A 77 21.09 -3.80 8.18
N THR A 78 21.11 -5.05 8.68
CA THR A 78 20.88 -5.34 10.09
C THR A 78 21.95 -4.69 10.98
N LEU A 79 23.22 -4.81 10.62
CA LEU A 79 24.32 -4.19 11.38
C LEU A 79 24.17 -2.66 11.44
N LYS A 80 23.79 -2.02 10.33
CA LYS A 80 23.48 -0.59 10.29
C LYS A 80 22.38 -0.26 11.29
N ALA A 81 21.24 -0.97 11.23
CA ALA A 81 20.11 -0.72 12.12
C ALA A 81 20.49 -0.88 13.61
N VAL A 82 21.18 -1.98 13.97
CA VAL A 82 21.68 -2.20 15.34
C VAL A 82 22.62 -1.06 15.80
N THR A 83 23.53 -0.64 14.92
CA THR A 83 24.50 0.42 15.24
C THR A 83 23.80 1.76 15.45
N GLU A 84 22.83 2.11 14.60
CA GLU A 84 22.08 3.36 14.70
C GLU A 84 21.23 3.42 15.97
N ILE A 85 20.55 2.31 16.32
CA ILE A 85 19.83 2.19 17.59
C ILE A 85 20.79 2.31 18.78
N GLY A 86 21.94 1.64 18.73
CA GLY A 86 22.98 1.74 19.76
C GLY A 86 23.57 3.14 19.94
N LEU A 87 23.48 3.99 18.92
CA LEU A 87 23.82 5.41 18.96
C LEU A 87 22.67 6.31 19.42
N GLY A 88 21.53 5.73 19.79
CA GLY A 88 20.36 6.45 20.28
C GLY A 88 19.50 7.07 19.19
N LYS A 89 19.62 6.64 17.94
CA LYS A 89 18.68 7.07 16.89
C LYS A 89 17.33 6.40 17.08
N LEU A 90 16.27 7.22 16.98
CA LEU A 90 14.88 6.80 17.08
C LEU A 90 14.22 6.63 15.70
N GLU A 91 14.99 6.66 14.62
CA GLU A 91 14.48 6.47 13.25
C GLU A 91 15.53 5.84 12.34
N ASN A 92 15.09 5.10 11.33
CA ASN A 92 15.92 4.60 10.24
C ASN A 92 15.11 4.54 8.95
N ASN A 93 15.67 5.04 7.83
CA ASN A 93 15.04 5.06 6.51
C ASN A 93 13.63 5.69 6.54
N ASN A 94 13.48 6.84 7.22
CA ASN A 94 12.22 7.56 7.42
C ASN A 94 11.14 6.77 8.22
N ILE A 95 11.54 5.73 8.94
CA ILE A 95 10.67 5.01 9.87
C ILE A 95 11.08 5.34 11.28
N ILE A 96 10.15 5.91 12.04
CA ILE A 96 10.27 6.29 13.44
C ILE A 96 9.95 5.06 14.31
N TYR A 97 10.74 4.83 15.33
CA TYR A 97 10.54 3.78 16.32
C TYR A 97 9.68 4.33 17.47
N GLY A 98 8.44 3.89 17.51
CA GLY A 98 7.48 4.23 18.56
C GLY A 98 7.54 3.28 19.75
N GLU A 99 6.66 3.54 20.72
CA GLU A 99 6.41 2.66 21.86
C GLU A 99 5.58 1.44 21.45
N ASP A 100 5.60 0.38 22.26
CA ASP A 100 4.87 -0.87 22.06
C ASP A 100 5.11 -1.50 20.67
N ASP A 101 6.34 -1.36 20.15
CA ASP A 101 6.79 -1.85 18.87
C ASP A 101 6.11 -1.23 17.63
N TYR A 102 5.36 -0.14 17.79
CA TYR A 102 4.82 0.58 16.64
C TYR A 102 5.92 1.26 15.84
N LEU A 103 5.80 1.17 14.54
CA LEU A 103 6.64 1.86 13.56
C LEU A 103 5.78 2.89 12.82
N PHE A 104 6.34 4.08 12.57
CA PHE A 104 5.62 5.15 11.90
C PHE A 104 6.44 5.69 10.73
N GLU A 105 5.82 5.91 9.58
CA GLU A 105 6.50 6.55 8.47
C GLU A 105 6.47 8.08 8.62
N LYS A 106 7.63 8.69 8.42
CA LYS A 106 7.80 10.12 8.46
C LYS A 106 7.32 10.74 7.15
N LEU A 107 6.08 11.22 7.16
CA LEU A 107 5.55 12.01 6.06
C LEU A 107 6.11 13.43 6.13
N GLN A 108 6.58 13.95 5.01
CA GLN A 108 7.06 15.32 4.88
C GLN A 108 6.22 16.07 3.84
N ILE A 109 5.82 17.29 4.18
CA ILE A 109 5.17 18.21 3.25
C ILE A 109 6.16 19.34 2.94
N ILE A 110 6.59 19.42 1.69
CA ILE A 110 7.58 20.39 1.24
C ILE A 110 6.88 21.55 0.51
N PRO A 111 7.07 22.80 0.97
CA PRO A 111 6.43 23.97 0.35
C PRO A 111 6.91 24.24 -1.07
N GLU A 112 8.15 23.85 -1.39
CA GLU A 112 8.75 24.13 -2.70
C GLU A 112 8.11 23.27 -3.79
N PRO A 113 7.50 23.89 -4.83
CA PRO A 113 6.74 23.16 -5.85
C PRO A 113 7.60 22.29 -6.77
N ASN A 114 8.92 22.49 -6.79
CA ASN A 114 9.87 21.73 -7.61
C ASN A 114 10.70 20.73 -6.81
N ALA A 115 10.40 20.52 -5.54
CA ALA A 115 11.05 19.47 -4.76
C ALA A 115 10.68 18.10 -5.32
N SER A 116 11.62 17.16 -5.28
CA SER A 116 11.34 15.77 -5.67
C SER A 116 10.32 15.17 -4.71
N ALA A 117 9.18 14.76 -5.24
CA ALA A 117 8.20 13.97 -4.49
C ALA A 117 8.66 12.52 -4.37
N GLY A 118 8.23 11.86 -3.30
CA GLY A 118 8.47 10.44 -3.03
C GLY A 118 7.27 9.85 -2.31
N SER A 119 7.29 8.57 -2.01
CA SER A 119 6.16 7.90 -1.34
C SER A 119 5.80 8.49 0.03
N ASN A 120 6.75 9.18 0.67
CA ASN A 120 6.58 9.85 1.96
C ASN A 120 6.93 11.34 1.91
N VAL A 121 7.02 11.92 0.71
CA VAL A 121 7.32 13.34 0.50
C VAL A 121 6.29 13.93 -0.45
N ALA A 122 5.38 14.72 0.09
CA ALA A 122 4.42 15.50 -0.67
C ALA A 122 4.94 16.93 -0.93
N ASN A 123 4.67 17.47 -2.09
CA ASN A 123 4.90 18.90 -2.36
C ASN A 123 3.57 19.60 -2.66
N MET A 124 3.52 20.91 -2.37
CA MET A 124 2.28 21.69 -2.50
C MET A 124 1.68 21.62 -3.89
N LYS A 125 2.51 21.60 -4.94
CA LYS A 125 2.01 21.50 -6.32
C LYS A 125 1.28 20.19 -6.60
N GLN A 126 1.75 19.06 -6.02
CA GLN A 126 1.07 17.76 -6.17
C GLN A 126 -0.24 17.75 -5.37
N ILE A 127 -0.22 18.29 -4.16
CA ILE A 127 -1.42 18.40 -3.31
C ILE A 127 -2.51 19.22 -4.01
N GLU A 128 -2.17 20.43 -4.50
CA GLU A 128 -3.09 21.29 -5.25
C GLU A 128 -3.63 20.63 -6.52
N ARG A 129 -2.79 19.84 -7.18
CA ARG A 129 -3.16 19.09 -8.38
C ARG A 129 -4.15 17.97 -8.06
N ASN A 130 -3.89 17.17 -7.02
CA ASN A 130 -4.76 16.09 -6.60
C ASN A 130 -6.11 16.63 -6.13
N TRP A 131 -6.08 17.67 -5.28
CA TRP A 131 -7.28 18.37 -4.87
C TRP A 131 -8.12 18.84 -6.07
N ARG A 132 -7.49 19.50 -7.03
CA ARG A 132 -8.20 20.01 -8.22
C ARG A 132 -8.86 18.89 -9.03
N PHE A 133 -8.16 17.79 -9.29
CA PHE A 133 -8.74 16.70 -10.06
C PHE A 133 -9.87 15.99 -9.30
N MET A 134 -9.74 15.87 -8.01
CA MET A 134 -10.81 15.33 -7.17
C MET A 134 -12.03 16.25 -7.17
N ASN A 135 -11.83 17.56 -7.01
CA ASN A 135 -12.92 18.54 -7.05
C ASN A 135 -13.60 18.61 -8.43
N GLU A 136 -12.81 18.52 -9.53
CA GLU A 136 -13.37 18.42 -10.89
C GLU A 136 -14.21 17.13 -11.04
N PHE A 137 -13.78 16.02 -10.48
CA PHE A 137 -14.50 14.75 -10.51
C PHE A 137 -15.83 14.83 -9.76
N PHE A 138 -15.85 15.37 -8.55
CA PHE A 138 -17.08 15.51 -7.75
C PHE A 138 -18.14 16.38 -8.44
N GLN A 139 -17.73 17.32 -9.27
CA GLN A 139 -18.64 18.19 -10.01
C GLN A 139 -19.04 17.66 -11.41
N MET A 140 -18.44 16.56 -11.83
CA MET A 140 -18.64 16.06 -13.19
C MET A 140 -19.89 15.18 -13.32
N TYR A 141 -20.29 14.50 -12.25
CA TYR A 141 -21.33 13.50 -12.26
C TYR A 141 -22.40 13.83 -11.22
N ASP A 142 -23.68 13.71 -11.64
CA ASP A 142 -24.86 13.90 -10.81
C ASP A 142 -25.20 12.56 -10.12
N LEU A 143 -24.31 12.12 -9.21
CA LEU A 143 -24.40 10.85 -8.47
C LEU A 143 -23.97 11.08 -7.03
N PRO A 144 -24.55 10.38 -6.05
CA PRO A 144 -24.09 10.45 -4.68
C PRO A 144 -22.62 9.99 -4.57
N VAL A 145 -21.76 10.87 -4.06
CA VAL A 145 -20.34 10.57 -3.85
C VAL A 145 -20.01 10.70 -2.37
N THR A 146 -19.48 9.64 -1.80
CA THR A 146 -18.87 9.68 -0.48
C THR A 146 -17.35 9.76 -0.64
N PHE A 147 -16.70 10.73 0.03
CA PHE A 147 -15.27 10.87 0.05
C PHE A 147 -14.71 10.74 1.46
N ALA A 148 -13.71 9.88 1.64
CA ALA A 148 -13.05 9.68 2.91
C ALA A 148 -11.52 9.61 2.79
N LEU A 149 -10.83 10.23 3.74
CA LEU A 149 -9.39 10.12 3.92
C LEU A 149 -9.10 9.26 5.16
N ALA A 150 -8.56 8.06 4.94
CA ALA A 150 -8.10 7.20 6.02
C ALA A 150 -6.85 7.79 6.68
N PRO A 151 -6.87 8.08 8.00
CA PRO A 151 -5.72 8.64 8.68
C PRO A 151 -4.56 7.63 8.76
N ASN A 152 -3.34 8.13 8.84
CA ASN A 152 -2.19 7.30 9.12
C ASN A 152 -2.16 6.93 10.62
N SER A 153 -1.51 5.82 10.95
CA SER A 153 -1.39 5.33 12.33
C SER A 153 -0.88 6.40 13.31
N TYR A 154 0.05 7.26 12.89
CA TYR A 154 0.60 8.30 13.75
C TYR A 154 -0.41 9.38 14.18
N ALA A 155 -1.50 9.55 13.43
CA ALA A 155 -2.55 10.51 13.79
C ALA A 155 -3.54 9.96 14.82
N VAL A 156 -3.64 8.65 14.91
CA VAL A 156 -4.52 7.93 15.86
C VAL A 156 -3.74 7.48 17.09
N MET A 157 -2.59 6.80 16.90
CA MET A 157 -1.76 6.21 17.94
C MET A 157 -0.74 7.24 18.49
N THR A 158 -1.21 8.43 18.83
CA THR A 158 -0.34 9.56 19.20
C THR A 158 0.46 9.32 20.49
N ASP A 159 -0.07 8.51 21.40
CA ASP A 159 0.57 8.09 22.64
C ASP A 159 1.78 7.17 22.43
N LYS A 160 1.90 6.55 21.24
CA LYS A 160 3.01 5.67 20.88
C LYS A 160 4.16 6.42 20.19
N LEU A 161 3.99 7.71 19.87
CA LEU A 161 5.03 8.50 19.21
C LEU A 161 6.11 8.96 20.21
N PRO A 162 7.38 8.95 19.82
CA PRO A 162 8.45 9.56 20.61
C PRO A 162 8.19 11.05 20.83
N PHE A 163 8.53 11.54 21.99
CA PHE A 163 8.38 12.96 22.32
C PHE A 163 9.14 13.86 21.31
N GLY A 164 8.47 14.91 20.83
CA GLY A 164 9.04 15.86 19.90
C GLY A 164 9.05 15.41 18.44
N THR A 165 8.32 14.35 18.10
CA THR A 165 8.10 13.94 16.72
C THR A 165 7.31 15.02 15.98
N ASP A 166 7.85 15.47 14.82
CA ASP A 166 7.24 16.48 13.96
C ASP A 166 6.65 15.77 12.71
N LEU A 167 5.33 15.66 12.68
CA LEU A 167 4.55 15.05 11.60
C LEU A 167 3.36 15.94 11.25
N PRO A 168 2.82 15.87 10.01
CA PRO A 168 1.63 16.63 9.63
C PRO A 168 0.44 16.37 10.55
N ASP A 169 -0.18 17.44 11.03
CA ASP A 169 -1.36 17.39 11.89
C ASP A 169 -2.61 17.04 11.07
N GLN A 170 -2.93 15.72 10.99
CA GLN A 170 -4.09 15.25 10.24
C GLN A 170 -5.43 15.63 10.89
N GLU A 171 -5.45 15.92 12.19
CA GLU A 171 -6.66 16.33 12.89
C GLU A 171 -7.18 17.68 12.40
N SER A 172 -6.26 18.61 12.10
CA SER A 172 -6.61 19.88 11.47
C SER A 172 -6.69 19.79 9.94
N MET A 173 -5.78 19.07 9.30
CA MET A 173 -5.65 19.06 7.84
C MET A 173 -6.80 18.33 7.14
N ILE A 174 -7.32 17.23 7.66
CA ILE A 174 -8.41 16.48 7.02
C ILE A 174 -9.68 17.37 6.90
N PRO A 175 -10.17 18.01 7.98
CA PRO A 175 -11.30 18.93 7.85
C PRO A 175 -11.01 20.14 6.94
N GLU A 176 -9.77 20.67 6.95
CA GLU A 176 -9.40 21.76 6.04
C GLU A 176 -9.47 21.35 4.57
N ILE A 177 -9.02 20.13 4.26
CA ILE A 177 -9.13 19.55 2.90
C ILE A 177 -10.60 19.44 2.52
N TYR A 178 -11.47 18.87 3.37
CA TYR A 178 -12.89 18.71 3.08
C TYR A 178 -13.58 20.05 2.87
N ASN A 179 -13.36 21.02 3.73
CA ASN A 179 -13.91 22.37 3.64
C ASN A 179 -13.43 23.16 2.40
N SER A 180 -12.37 22.70 1.75
CA SER A 180 -11.84 23.34 0.55
C SER A 180 -12.53 22.92 -0.75
N PHE A 181 -13.28 21.79 -0.74
CA PHE A 181 -14.03 21.36 -1.90
C PHE A 181 -15.29 22.23 -2.11
N THR A 182 -15.75 22.27 -3.35
CA THR A 182 -17.00 22.96 -3.68
C THR A 182 -18.17 22.25 -3.02
N GLU A 183 -19.02 22.99 -2.32
CA GLU A 183 -20.23 22.43 -1.71
C GLU A 183 -21.14 21.84 -2.80
N ASP A 184 -21.61 20.63 -2.56
CA ASP A 184 -22.54 19.89 -3.39
C ASP A 184 -23.45 19.05 -2.48
N ASP A 185 -24.76 19.05 -2.72
CA ASP A 185 -25.72 18.33 -1.88
C ASP A 185 -25.56 16.79 -2.00
N ASP A 186 -24.96 16.31 -3.10
CA ASP A 186 -24.71 14.89 -3.36
C ASP A 186 -23.31 14.43 -2.91
N LEU A 187 -22.51 15.31 -2.27
CA LEU A 187 -21.18 15.02 -1.79
C LEU A 187 -21.14 14.89 -0.26
N THR A 188 -20.82 13.70 0.21
CA THR A 188 -20.68 13.38 1.63
C THR A 188 -19.18 13.20 2.00
N PHE A 189 -18.74 13.85 3.08
CA PHE A 189 -17.38 13.70 3.62
C PHE A 189 -17.38 12.91 4.92
N ILE A 190 -16.56 11.86 5.00
CA ILE A 190 -16.42 11.07 6.22
C ILE A 190 -15.03 11.29 6.82
N ASN A 191 -14.99 11.70 8.07
CA ASN A 191 -13.76 11.80 8.85
C ASN A 191 -13.65 10.60 9.81
N PHE A 192 -12.85 9.60 9.46
CA PHE A 192 -12.64 8.41 10.28
C PHE A 192 -11.82 8.66 11.56
N LEU A 193 -11.13 9.80 11.65
CA LEU A 193 -10.16 10.03 12.74
C LEU A 193 -10.79 10.02 14.14
N PRO A 194 -11.96 10.66 14.38
CA PRO A 194 -12.58 10.63 15.70
C PRO A 194 -12.95 9.21 16.17
N SER A 195 -13.61 8.44 15.31
CA SER A 195 -14.02 7.06 15.61
C SER A 195 -12.80 6.17 15.86
N LEU A 196 -11.78 6.24 15.01
CA LEU A 196 -10.55 5.46 15.23
C LEU A 196 -9.81 5.86 16.50
N LYS A 197 -9.85 7.13 16.93
CA LYS A 197 -9.27 7.57 18.22
C LYS A 197 -10.03 7.01 19.42
N GLU A 198 -11.32 6.81 19.33
CA GLU A 198 -12.10 6.15 20.39
C GLU A 198 -11.65 4.72 20.64
N HIS A 199 -11.10 4.06 19.62
CA HIS A 199 -10.61 2.69 19.63
C HIS A 199 -9.08 2.58 19.65
N GLN A 200 -8.35 3.67 19.95
CA GLN A 200 -6.87 3.68 19.92
C GLN A 200 -6.19 2.70 20.88
N ASP A 201 -6.90 2.25 21.92
CA ASP A 201 -6.40 1.24 22.89
C ASP A 201 -6.51 -0.19 22.34
N GLU A 202 -7.13 -0.37 21.19
CA GLU A 202 -7.29 -1.66 20.51
C GLU A 202 -6.24 -1.84 19.41
N TYR A 203 -6.11 -3.06 18.88
CA TYR A 203 -5.16 -3.37 17.82
C TYR A 203 -5.74 -3.00 16.45
N ILE A 204 -5.89 -1.71 16.20
CA ILE A 204 -6.52 -1.15 14.98
C ILE A 204 -5.55 -0.74 13.87
N TYR A 205 -4.24 -0.70 14.17
CA TYR A 205 -3.18 -0.52 13.19
C TYR A 205 -2.11 -1.58 13.36
N TYR A 206 -1.55 -2.05 12.23
CA TYR A 206 -0.37 -2.91 12.27
C TYR A 206 0.82 -2.14 12.83
N ARG A 207 1.66 -2.82 13.62
CA ARG A 207 2.89 -2.23 14.18
C ARG A 207 3.98 -2.11 13.14
N THR A 208 4.02 -3.03 12.19
CA THR A 208 5.11 -3.19 11.22
C THR A 208 4.75 -2.74 9.80
N ASP A 209 3.48 -2.36 9.58
CA ASP A 209 2.96 -1.95 8.28
C ASP A 209 2.27 -0.58 8.32
N HIS A 210 2.04 0.00 7.15
CA HIS A 210 1.38 1.30 7.02
C HIS A 210 -0.15 1.24 7.09
N HIS A 211 -0.75 0.06 6.95
CA HIS A 211 -2.19 -0.09 6.95
C HIS A 211 -2.78 -0.19 8.38
N TRP A 212 -4.04 0.11 8.49
CA TRP A 212 -4.84 -0.35 9.61
C TRP A 212 -5.02 -1.87 9.59
N THR A 213 -5.40 -2.44 10.73
CA THR A 213 -5.82 -3.85 10.78
C THR A 213 -7.24 -3.98 10.20
N THR A 214 -7.70 -5.19 10.02
CA THR A 214 -9.08 -5.47 9.62
C THR A 214 -10.09 -4.91 10.63
N LEU A 215 -9.72 -4.86 11.92
CA LEU A 215 -10.53 -4.23 12.96
C LEU A 215 -10.60 -2.71 12.79
N GLY A 216 -9.49 -2.06 12.47
CA GLY A 216 -9.49 -0.61 12.16
C GLY A 216 -10.32 -0.30 10.92
N ALA A 217 -10.20 -1.14 9.87
CA ALA A 217 -11.05 -1.04 8.69
C ALA A 217 -12.53 -1.26 8.98
N TYR A 218 -12.87 -2.12 9.96
CA TYR A 218 -14.24 -2.33 10.41
C TYR A 218 -14.85 -1.08 11.04
N TYR A 219 -14.13 -0.39 11.93
CA TYR A 219 -14.64 0.86 12.50
C TYR A 219 -14.87 1.94 11.44
N ALA A 220 -13.97 2.03 10.46
CA ALA A 220 -14.18 2.93 9.31
C ALA A 220 -15.39 2.52 8.45
N TYR A 221 -15.64 1.22 8.28
CA TYR A 221 -16.83 0.70 7.60
C TYR A 221 -18.12 1.04 8.36
N VAL A 222 -18.13 0.93 9.68
CA VAL A 222 -19.28 1.32 10.51
C VAL A 222 -19.62 2.80 10.33
N GLU A 223 -18.59 3.68 10.32
CA GLU A 223 -18.81 5.10 10.03
C GLU A 223 -19.36 5.32 8.61
N TYR A 224 -18.81 4.60 7.61
CA TYR A 224 -19.34 4.65 6.25
C TYR A 224 -20.83 4.27 6.19
N CYS A 225 -21.22 3.19 6.86
CA CYS A 225 -22.60 2.75 6.92
C CYS A 225 -23.51 3.80 7.61
N ASN A 226 -23.08 4.34 8.74
CA ASN A 226 -23.83 5.33 9.50
C ASN A 226 -24.12 6.58 8.65
N GLU A 227 -23.12 7.11 7.96
CA GLU A 227 -23.26 8.33 7.15
C GLU A 227 -24.11 8.11 5.87
N ASN A 228 -24.11 6.87 5.34
CA ASN A 228 -24.88 6.52 4.15
C ASN A 228 -26.23 5.82 4.48
N GLY A 229 -26.61 5.73 5.75
CA GLY A 229 -27.88 5.13 6.17
C GLY A 229 -27.98 3.61 5.92
N LEU A 230 -26.84 2.92 5.90
CA LEU A 230 -26.71 1.49 5.73
C LEU A 230 -26.60 0.80 7.11
N GLU A 231 -27.02 -0.47 7.19
CA GLU A 231 -26.85 -1.28 8.40
C GLU A 231 -25.51 -2.01 8.36
N PRO A 232 -24.58 -1.76 9.30
CA PRO A 232 -23.30 -2.46 9.31
C PRO A 232 -23.45 -3.90 9.79
N ILE A 233 -22.75 -4.85 9.15
CA ILE A 233 -22.65 -6.22 9.65
C ILE A 233 -21.94 -6.24 11.01
N SER A 234 -22.44 -7.05 11.95
CA SER A 234 -21.77 -7.21 13.25
C SER A 234 -20.56 -8.15 13.14
N LEU A 235 -19.45 -7.80 13.80
CA LEU A 235 -18.28 -8.70 13.88
C LEU A 235 -18.61 -10.06 14.49
N ASP A 236 -19.57 -10.12 15.38
CA ASP A 236 -20.01 -11.37 16.03
C ASP A 236 -20.66 -12.36 15.04
N GLU A 237 -21.07 -11.87 13.86
CA GLU A 237 -21.65 -12.69 12.79
C GLU A 237 -20.59 -13.24 11.83
N LEU A 238 -19.34 -12.77 11.96
CA LEU A 238 -18.26 -13.10 11.05
C LEU A 238 -17.31 -14.15 11.66
N GLN A 239 -16.87 -15.09 10.84
CA GLN A 239 -15.84 -16.04 11.25
C GLN A 239 -14.45 -15.48 11.01
N ALA A 240 -13.71 -15.23 12.09
CA ALA A 240 -12.34 -14.73 12.01
C ALA A 240 -11.33 -15.86 11.74
N ASN A 241 -10.33 -15.56 10.91
CA ASN A 241 -9.19 -16.41 10.62
C ASN A 241 -7.90 -15.58 10.81
N ASP A 242 -6.92 -16.13 11.54
CA ASP A 242 -5.69 -15.43 11.87
C ASP A 242 -4.48 -16.00 11.12
N VAL A 243 -3.66 -15.11 10.58
CA VAL A 243 -2.39 -15.41 9.94
C VAL A 243 -1.26 -14.74 10.72
N GLN A 244 -0.35 -15.56 11.23
CA GLN A 244 0.79 -15.14 12.03
C GLN A 244 1.97 -14.68 11.16
N ASP A 245 2.98 -14.10 11.81
CA ASP A 245 4.27 -13.76 11.20
C ASP A 245 4.18 -12.76 10.03
N PHE A 246 3.36 -11.73 10.19
CA PHE A 246 3.32 -10.63 9.23
C PHE A 246 4.33 -9.56 9.61
N TYR A 247 5.21 -9.23 8.67
CA TYR A 247 6.14 -8.11 8.75
C TYR A 247 5.93 -7.21 7.54
N GLY A 248 5.32 -6.06 7.77
CA GLY A 248 4.90 -5.15 6.71
C GLY A 248 5.98 -4.23 6.19
N THR A 249 5.51 -3.20 5.47
CA THR A 249 6.36 -2.27 4.72
C THR A 249 7.26 -1.42 5.60
N TYR A 250 6.80 -1.00 6.78
CA TYR A 250 7.63 -0.21 7.69
C TYR A 250 8.83 -1.02 8.21
N TYR A 251 8.59 -2.27 8.63
CA TYR A 251 9.67 -3.15 9.02
C TYR A 251 10.61 -3.42 7.85
N ASN A 252 10.07 -3.61 6.64
CA ASN A 252 10.90 -3.85 5.46
C ASN A 252 11.85 -2.68 5.15
N LYS A 253 11.44 -1.44 5.45
CA LYS A 253 12.27 -0.23 5.30
C LYS A 253 13.33 -0.09 6.39
N CYS A 254 12.97 -0.29 7.67
CA CYS A 254 13.85 0.02 8.80
C CYS A 254 14.66 -1.15 9.35
N LYS A 255 14.15 -2.39 9.23
CA LYS A 255 14.76 -3.62 9.75
C LYS A 255 15.14 -3.52 11.23
N LYS A 256 14.24 -2.96 12.06
CA LYS A 256 14.44 -2.82 13.51
C LYS A 256 14.69 -4.19 14.13
N PRO A 257 15.86 -4.41 14.79
CA PRO A 257 16.16 -5.69 15.44
C PRO A 257 15.23 -5.94 16.63
N GLY A 258 14.80 -7.18 16.81
CA GLY A 258 13.90 -7.57 17.91
C GLY A 258 12.45 -7.10 17.75
N GLN A 259 12.07 -6.61 16.57
CA GLN A 259 10.69 -6.26 16.27
C GLN A 259 9.80 -7.52 16.23
N ASP A 260 8.72 -7.50 16.97
CA ASP A 260 7.69 -8.54 16.89
C ASP A 260 6.88 -8.44 15.60
N SER A 261 6.38 -9.58 15.13
CA SER A 261 5.50 -9.65 13.97
C SER A 261 4.07 -9.23 14.31
N ASP A 262 3.34 -8.83 13.30
CA ASP A 262 1.90 -8.61 13.36
C ASP A 262 1.10 -9.89 13.07
N ILE A 263 -0.19 -9.81 13.35
CA ILE A 263 -1.18 -10.84 13.01
C ILE A 263 -2.17 -10.21 12.05
N ILE A 264 -2.42 -10.87 10.91
CA ILE A 264 -3.51 -10.49 10.01
C ILE A 264 -4.73 -11.33 10.37
N THR A 265 -5.82 -10.67 10.75
CA THR A 265 -7.14 -11.29 10.86
C THR A 265 -7.91 -11.03 9.58
N TRP A 266 -8.55 -12.05 9.03
CA TRP A 266 -9.45 -11.93 7.89
C TRP A 266 -10.74 -12.72 8.14
N TYR A 267 -11.81 -12.38 7.42
CA TYR A 267 -13.13 -12.94 7.63
C TYR A 267 -13.62 -13.62 6.36
N ASP A 268 -14.22 -14.81 6.50
CA ASP A 268 -14.91 -15.46 5.40
C ASP A 268 -16.10 -14.61 4.95
N VAL A 269 -16.17 -14.34 3.66
CA VAL A 269 -17.22 -13.54 3.05
C VAL A 269 -17.85 -14.33 1.93
N PRO A 270 -19.16 -14.60 1.99
CA PRO A 270 -19.85 -15.26 0.89
C PRO A 270 -19.92 -14.32 -0.32
N LEU A 271 -19.60 -14.84 -1.49
CA LEU A 271 -19.74 -14.14 -2.76
C LEU A 271 -19.99 -15.12 -3.90
N GLU A 272 -20.62 -14.67 -4.98
CA GLU A 272 -20.86 -15.49 -6.15
C GLU A 272 -19.71 -15.42 -7.14
N THR A 273 -19.21 -14.21 -7.43
CA THR A 273 -18.09 -14.04 -8.36
C THR A 273 -17.13 -12.96 -7.88
N PHE A 274 -15.85 -13.21 -8.12
CA PHE A 274 -14.78 -12.25 -7.97
C PHE A 274 -13.93 -12.28 -9.22
N GLN A 275 -13.90 -11.17 -9.96
CA GLN A 275 -13.07 -11.08 -11.15
C GLN A 275 -12.35 -9.74 -11.23
N PHE A 276 -11.15 -9.74 -11.82
CA PHE A 276 -10.31 -8.56 -11.87
C PHE A 276 -9.40 -8.54 -13.11
N THR A 277 -8.93 -7.35 -13.48
CA THR A 277 -7.93 -7.17 -14.53
C THR A 277 -6.55 -7.60 -14.05
N GLY A 278 -5.92 -8.52 -14.76
CA GLY A 278 -4.61 -9.07 -14.43
C GLY A 278 -3.85 -9.53 -15.66
N ASP A 279 -2.65 -10.10 -15.46
CA ASP A 279 -1.90 -10.69 -16.56
C ASP A 279 -2.48 -12.07 -16.92
N VAL A 280 -3.30 -12.12 -17.95
CA VAL A 280 -3.92 -13.35 -18.46
C VAL A 280 -2.92 -14.34 -19.09
N ASN A 281 -1.64 -14.02 -19.11
CA ASN A 281 -0.57 -14.91 -19.56
C ASN A 281 0.30 -15.41 -18.39
N ASP A 282 0.04 -15.00 -17.16
CA ASP A 282 0.75 -15.52 -15.98
C ASP A 282 0.31 -16.96 -15.70
N GLU A 283 1.19 -17.92 -16.01
CA GLU A 283 0.92 -19.35 -15.82
C GLU A 283 0.63 -19.73 -14.35
N ASN A 284 1.11 -18.96 -13.37
CA ASN A 284 0.83 -19.24 -11.96
C ASN A 284 -0.56 -18.72 -11.60
N MET A 285 -0.94 -17.57 -12.10
CA MET A 285 -2.29 -17.02 -11.92
C MET A 285 -3.34 -17.91 -12.58
N LEU A 286 -3.09 -18.42 -13.79
CA LEU A 286 -3.99 -19.33 -14.53
C LEU A 286 -4.19 -20.71 -13.88
N LYS A 287 -3.42 -21.06 -12.85
CA LYS A 287 -3.69 -22.26 -12.04
C LYS A 287 -4.84 -22.06 -11.04
N GLN A 288 -5.14 -20.80 -10.72
CA GLN A 288 -6.11 -20.40 -9.70
C GLN A 288 -7.27 -19.58 -10.26
N ALA A 289 -7.18 -19.16 -11.52
CA ALA A 289 -8.13 -18.27 -12.17
C ALA A 289 -8.57 -18.80 -13.54
N GLU A 290 -9.81 -18.50 -13.90
CA GLU A 290 -10.33 -18.66 -15.25
C GLU A 290 -10.28 -17.31 -15.99
N VAL A 291 -9.95 -17.35 -17.28
CA VAL A 291 -9.98 -16.13 -18.11
C VAL A 291 -11.41 -15.85 -18.53
N THR A 292 -11.87 -14.66 -18.18
CA THR A 292 -13.17 -14.10 -18.57
C THR A 292 -12.95 -12.80 -19.34
N GLU A 293 -14.03 -12.13 -19.71
CA GLU A 293 -13.98 -10.85 -20.42
C GLU A 293 -15.12 -9.96 -19.95
N TRP A 294 -14.81 -8.69 -19.76
CA TRP A 294 -15.81 -7.64 -19.60
C TRP A 294 -15.57 -6.52 -20.61
N ASN A 295 -16.53 -6.30 -21.52
CA ASN A 295 -16.48 -5.27 -22.58
C ASN A 295 -15.17 -5.29 -23.41
N GLY A 296 -14.68 -6.48 -23.76
CA GLY A 296 -13.43 -6.66 -24.52
C GLY A 296 -12.17 -6.54 -23.67
N ILE A 297 -12.29 -6.35 -22.36
CA ILE A 297 -11.17 -6.33 -21.44
C ILE A 297 -11.02 -7.71 -20.81
N PRO A 298 -9.88 -8.38 -20.98
CA PRO A 298 -9.62 -9.66 -20.33
C PRO A 298 -9.60 -9.51 -18.81
N MET A 299 -10.29 -10.41 -18.12
CA MET A 299 -10.34 -10.50 -16.67
C MET A 299 -9.98 -11.90 -16.20
N LEU A 300 -9.56 -12.00 -14.96
CA LEU A 300 -9.30 -13.25 -14.25
C LEU A 300 -10.41 -13.45 -13.23
N SER A 301 -11.16 -14.54 -13.34
CA SER A 301 -12.19 -14.94 -12.38
C SER A 301 -11.62 -15.98 -11.43
N VAL A 302 -11.82 -15.79 -10.12
CA VAL A 302 -11.23 -16.61 -9.05
C VAL A 302 -12.27 -17.01 -8.02
N ASP A 303 -11.98 -18.07 -7.27
CA ASP A 303 -12.78 -18.49 -6.14
C ASP A 303 -12.43 -17.69 -4.89
N GLY A 304 -13.38 -16.89 -4.41
CA GLY A 304 -13.26 -16.14 -3.17
C GLY A 304 -12.50 -14.82 -3.30
N MET A 305 -12.60 -14.02 -2.26
CA MET A 305 -12.06 -12.67 -2.18
C MET A 305 -10.57 -12.62 -1.89
N TYR A 306 -10.01 -13.69 -1.31
CA TYR A 306 -8.64 -13.71 -0.83
C TYR A 306 -7.78 -14.68 -1.64
N GLN A 307 -6.59 -14.23 -2.00
CA GLN A 307 -5.56 -15.13 -2.53
C GLN A 307 -4.89 -15.84 -1.34
N LEU A 308 -5.42 -17.02 -0.95
CA LEU A 308 -5.00 -17.70 0.26
C LEU A 308 -3.51 -18.07 0.27
N ASP A 309 -2.96 -18.49 -0.88
CA ASP A 309 -1.52 -18.79 -1.01
C ASP A 309 -0.63 -17.58 -0.71
N GLN A 310 -1.14 -16.38 -0.86
CA GLN A 310 -0.41 -15.15 -0.56
C GLN A 310 -0.12 -15.00 0.94
N PHE A 311 -0.95 -15.58 1.81
CA PHE A 311 -0.71 -15.61 3.26
C PHE A 311 0.53 -16.40 3.66
N ASP A 312 1.00 -17.33 2.81
CA ASP A 312 2.23 -18.09 3.02
C ASP A 312 3.49 -17.34 2.55
N THR A 313 3.32 -16.19 1.91
CA THR A 313 4.42 -15.35 1.42
C THR A 313 4.81 -14.27 2.44
N ARG A 314 5.81 -13.47 2.10
CA ARG A 314 6.20 -12.31 2.89
C ARG A 314 5.18 -11.17 2.79
N ASP A 315 4.57 -10.99 1.63
CA ASP A 315 3.59 -9.93 1.35
C ASP A 315 2.17 -10.42 1.62
N LYS A 316 1.90 -10.75 2.89
CA LYS A 316 0.64 -11.35 3.33
C LYS A 316 -0.57 -10.43 3.12
N TYR A 317 -0.39 -9.10 3.23
CA TYR A 317 -1.50 -8.14 3.05
C TYR A 317 -2.04 -8.14 1.61
N ALA A 318 -1.22 -8.49 0.62
CA ALA A 318 -1.66 -8.62 -0.76
C ALA A 318 -2.66 -9.77 -1.00
N ALA A 319 -2.94 -10.61 0.01
CA ALA A 319 -4.00 -11.60 -0.05
C ALA A 319 -5.39 -10.96 -0.19
N PHE A 320 -5.60 -9.79 0.44
CA PHE A 320 -6.86 -9.05 0.33
C PHE A 320 -7.13 -8.64 -1.11
N THR A 321 -8.32 -8.94 -1.61
CA THR A 321 -8.79 -8.56 -2.95
C THR A 321 -7.85 -8.97 -4.10
N TRP A 322 -7.04 -10.03 -3.90
CA TRP A 322 -6.01 -10.46 -4.87
C TRP A 322 -5.01 -9.34 -5.21
N GLY A 323 -4.74 -8.46 -4.26
CA GLY A 323 -3.82 -7.32 -4.39
C GLY A 323 -4.47 -6.05 -4.92
N ASN A 324 -3.68 -5.21 -5.59
CA ASN A 324 -4.11 -3.91 -6.13
C ASN A 324 -4.36 -4.02 -7.63
N ASN A 325 -5.53 -4.49 -8.01
CA ASN A 325 -5.93 -4.65 -9.40
C ASN A 325 -6.50 -3.35 -9.95
N GLY A 326 -6.36 -3.12 -11.26
CA GLY A 326 -6.82 -1.89 -11.89
C GLY A 326 -8.34 -1.75 -11.89
N LEU A 327 -9.03 -2.84 -12.19
CA LEU A 327 -10.48 -2.96 -12.13
C LEU A 327 -10.83 -4.32 -11.53
N THR A 328 -11.76 -4.33 -10.57
CA THR A 328 -12.30 -5.56 -9.96
C THR A 328 -13.80 -5.46 -9.93
N GLN A 329 -14.49 -6.56 -10.22
CA GLN A 329 -15.93 -6.71 -10.04
C GLN A 329 -16.20 -7.84 -9.05
N ILE A 330 -17.08 -7.57 -8.09
CA ILE A 330 -17.53 -8.51 -7.07
C ILE A 330 -19.06 -8.61 -7.20
N VAL A 331 -19.60 -9.82 -7.32
CA VAL A 331 -21.02 -10.09 -7.19
C VAL A 331 -21.22 -10.88 -5.91
N THR A 332 -22.01 -10.34 -5.00
CA THR A 332 -22.15 -10.85 -3.62
C THR A 332 -23.22 -11.92 -3.48
N GLY A 333 -24.20 -11.95 -4.38
CA GLY A 333 -25.31 -12.91 -4.33
C GLY A 333 -26.37 -12.62 -3.26
N HIS A 334 -26.38 -11.40 -2.68
CA HIS A 334 -27.39 -11.03 -1.68
C HIS A 334 -28.77 -10.79 -2.30
N ASN A 335 -28.84 -10.25 -3.52
CA ASN A 335 -30.09 -10.04 -4.21
C ASN A 335 -30.65 -11.37 -4.73
N ASN A 336 -31.56 -11.97 -3.97
CA ASN A 336 -32.23 -13.20 -4.34
C ASN A 336 -33.56 -12.95 -5.09
N ASP A 337 -34.03 -11.71 -5.24
CA ASP A 337 -35.23 -11.38 -6.02
C ASP A 337 -34.84 -10.86 -7.42
N PRO A 338 -35.03 -11.69 -8.48
CA PRO A 338 -34.62 -11.30 -9.84
C PRO A 338 -35.51 -10.16 -10.43
N LYS A 339 -36.42 -9.60 -9.63
CA LYS A 339 -37.26 -8.45 -10.02
C LYS A 339 -36.76 -7.14 -9.46
N GLU A 340 -35.81 -7.17 -8.52
CA GLU A 340 -35.17 -5.97 -7.99
C GLU A 340 -33.88 -5.72 -8.76
N GLU A 341 -33.60 -4.47 -9.11
CA GLU A 341 -32.35 -4.07 -9.68
C GLU A 341 -31.27 -4.20 -8.58
N PRO A 342 -30.08 -4.74 -8.91
CA PRO A 342 -29.01 -4.89 -7.92
C PRO A 342 -28.49 -3.52 -7.46
N THR A 343 -28.22 -3.40 -6.18
CA THR A 343 -27.52 -2.24 -5.62
C THR A 343 -26.04 -2.29 -5.97
N ARG A 344 -25.50 -1.20 -6.55
CA ARG A 344 -24.14 -1.15 -7.09
C ARG A 344 -23.31 -0.04 -6.47
N LEU A 345 -22.14 -0.41 -5.97
CA LEU A 345 -21.12 0.51 -5.47
C LEU A 345 -19.96 0.62 -6.47
N LEU A 346 -19.53 1.85 -6.80
CA LEU A 346 -18.22 2.10 -7.38
C LEU A 346 -17.25 2.58 -6.28
N LEU A 347 -16.25 1.76 -5.94
CA LEU A 347 -15.20 2.08 -4.99
C LEU A 347 -13.92 2.50 -5.71
N ILE A 348 -13.53 3.76 -5.59
CA ILE A 348 -12.25 4.29 -6.09
C ILE A 348 -11.30 4.38 -4.91
N LYS A 349 -10.14 3.70 -4.98
CA LYS A 349 -9.39 3.45 -3.76
C LYS A 349 -7.88 3.34 -3.94
N ASP A 350 -7.18 3.43 -2.81
CA ASP A 350 -5.83 2.88 -2.64
C ASP A 350 -5.88 1.57 -1.82
N SER A 351 -4.71 1.04 -1.44
CA SER A 351 -4.63 -0.25 -0.74
C SER A 351 -5.25 -0.27 0.67
N TYR A 352 -5.51 0.88 1.28
CA TYR A 352 -6.16 0.92 2.59
C TYR A 352 -7.56 0.32 2.58
N ALA A 353 -8.32 0.51 1.49
CA ALA A 353 -9.64 -0.04 1.36
C ALA A 353 -9.66 -1.58 1.21
N ASN A 354 -8.56 -2.24 0.85
CA ASN A 354 -8.56 -3.67 0.60
C ASN A 354 -9.11 -4.49 1.78
N SER A 355 -8.78 -4.11 3.02
CA SER A 355 -9.29 -4.78 4.22
C SER A 355 -10.69 -4.33 4.64
N MET A 356 -11.24 -3.27 4.02
CA MET A 356 -12.62 -2.81 4.24
C MET A 356 -13.60 -3.46 3.26
N VAL A 357 -13.16 -3.79 2.04
CA VAL A 357 -14.00 -4.39 0.99
C VAL A 357 -14.81 -5.61 1.48
N PRO A 358 -14.27 -6.54 2.28
CA PRO A 358 -15.02 -7.67 2.79
C PRO A 358 -16.32 -7.28 3.49
N TYR A 359 -16.33 -6.20 4.25
CA TYR A 359 -17.53 -5.74 4.96
C TYR A 359 -18.56 -5.11 4.02
N LEU A 360 -18.11 -4.36 3.00
CA LEU A 360 -18.99 -3.72 2.02
C LEU A 360 -19.84 -4.72 1.23
N THR A 361 -19.40 -5.98 1.12
CA THR A 361 -20.17 -7.03 0.45
C THR A 361 -21.49 -7.36 1.14
N TYR A 362 -21.69 -6.94 2.38
CA TYR A 362 -22.95 -7.12 3.12
C TYR A 362 -23.98 -6.02 2.84
N ASN A 363 -23.60 -4.94 2.15
CA ASN A 363 -24.46 -3.80 1.87
C ASN A 363 -24.80 -3.63 0.39
N TYR A 364 -24.01 -4.22 -0.51
CA TYR A 364 -24.18 -4.08 -1.95
C TYR A 364 -24.25 -5.43 -2.64
N ASP A 365 -25.07 -5.53 -3.67
CA ASP A 365 -25.20 -6.74 -4.50
C ASP A 365 -24.01 -6.86 -5.48
N GLU A 366 -23.50 -5.72 -5.92
CA GLU A 366 -22.37 -5.64 -6.83
C GLU A 366 -21.42 -4.50 -6.44
N ILE A 367 -20.12 -4.79 -6.38
CA ILE A 367 -19.09 -3.81 -6.08
C ILE A 367 -18.07 -3.76 -7.21
N TRP A 368 -17.88 -2.59 -7.77
CA TRP A 368 -16.81 -2.30 -8.71
C TRP A 368 -15.72 -1.55 -8.00
N ILE A 369 -14.48 -2.04 -8.10
CA ILE A 369 -13.32 -1.43 -7.46
C ILE A 369 -12.37 -0.94 -8.54
N MET A 370 -11.96 0.32 -8.41
CA MET A 370 -11.02 0.96 -9.31
C MET A 370 -9.79 1.47 -8.56
N ASP A 371 -8.62 0.90 -8.90
CA ASP A 371 -7.33 1.45 -8.45
C ASP A 371 -6.72 2.24 -9.59
N LEU A 372 -6.67 3.56 -9.45
CA LEU A 372 -6.24 4.47 -10.51
C LEU A 372 -4.80 4.24 -10.97
N ARG A 373 -3.96 3.64 -10.13
CA ARG A 373 -2.54 3.36 -10.45
C ARG A 373 -2.39 2.28 -11.51
N SER A 374 -3.36 1.37 -11.60
CA SER A 374 -3.30 0.16 -12.43
C SER A 374 -4.47 0.00 -13.39
N THR A 375 -5.48 0.88 -13.35
CA THR A 375 -6.67 0.73 -14.18
C THR A 375 -6.36 0.82 -15.67
N PRO A 376 -6.91 -0.11 -16.48
CA PRO A 376 -6.78 -0.04 -17.93
C PRO A 376 -7.79 0.90 -18.59
N MET A 377 -8.78 1.41 -17.84
CA MET A 377 -9.92 2.17 -18.33
C MET A 377 -9.95 3.60 -17.81
N ASN A 378 -10.69 4.43 -18.52
CA ASN A 378 -11.04 5.76 -18.08
C ASN A 378 -12.31 5.72 -17.23
N MET A 379 -12.47 6.67 -16.30
CA MET A 379 -13.66 6.81 -15.45
C MET A 379 -14.94 6.94 -16.28
N SER A 380 -14.91 7.76 -17.35
CA SER A 380 -16.06 7.96 -18.24
C SER A 380 -16.55 6.68 -18.92
N GLN A 381 -15.68 5.71 -19.17
CA GLN A 381 -16.06 4.42 -19.75
C GLN A 381 -16.79 3.55 -18.72
N ILE A 382 -16.30 3.50 -17.48
CA ILE A 382 -16.94 2.73 -16.39
C ILE A 382 -18.34 3.25 -16.13
N LEU A 383 -18.49 4.57 -16.00
CA LEU A 383 -19.78 5.21 -15.70
C LEU A 383 -20.75 5.20 -16.89
N ALA A 384 -20.28 5.12 -18.13
CA ALA A 384 -21.13 5.01 -19.32
C ALA A 384 -21.74 3.60 -19.50
N GLU A 385 -21.08 2.59 -18.96
CA GLU A 385 -21.46 1.18 -19.17
C GLU A 385 -22.13 0.55 -17.95
N ASN A 386 -22.10 1.21 -16.80
CA ASN A 386 -22.74 0.76 -15.57
C ASN A 386 -23.50 1.91 -14.90
N GLU A 387 -24.65 1.60 -14.34
CA GLU A 387 -25.36 2.48 -13.43
C GLU A 387 -24.97 2.10 -12.00
N PHE A 388 -24.53 3.09 -11.23
CA PHE A 388 -24.13 2.94 -9.82
C PHE A 388 -25.12 3.71 -8.94
N ASP A 389 -25.46 3.13 -7.80
CA ASP A 389 -26.24 3.80 -6.78
C ASP A 389 -25.39 4.74 -5.95
N ASP A 390 -24.16 4.30 -5.64
CA ASP A 390 -23.21 5.05 -4.82
C ASP A 390 -21.81 5.02 -5.44
N ILE A 391 -21.09 6.13 -5.28
CA ILE A 391 -19.64 6.22 -5.54
C ILE A 391 -18.92 6.47 -4.21
N PHE A 392 -17.99 5.59 -3.84
CA PHE A 392 -17.16 5.78 -2.68
C PHE A 392 -15.70 6.01 -3.10
N VAL A 393 -15.15 7.17 -2.78
CA VAL A 393 -13.74 7.51 -3.00
C VAL A 393 -13.00 7.45 -1.68
N MET A 394 -12.09 6.51 -1.53
CA MET A 394 -11.33 6.33 -0.30
C MET A 394 -9.83 6.26 -0.56
N TYR A 395 -9.11 7.18 0.03
CA TYR A 395 -7.64 7.23 0.00
C TYR A 395 -7.06 7.31 1.41
N ASN A 396 -5.88 6.73 1.60
CA ASN A 396 -5.07 7.10 2.76
C ASN A 396 -4.61 8.57 2.62
N PHE A 397 -4.54 9.28 3.74
CA PHE A 397 -4.11 10.68 3.76
C PHE A 397 -2.78 10.90 3.03
N SER A 398 -1.76 10.10 3.32
CA SER A 398 -0.45 10.23 2.66
C SER A 398 -0.52 9.96 1.16
N THR A 399 -1.29 8.94 0.75
CA THR A 399 -1.49 8.60 -0.66
C THR A 399 -2.20 9.74 -1.39
N PHE A 400 -3.27 10.30 -0.82
CA PHE A 400 -3.95 11.45 -1.41
C PHE A 400 -3.01 12.63 -1.69
N LEU A 401 -2.05 12.89 -0.80
CA LEU A 401 -1.10 13.97 -0.97
C LEU A 401 0.00 13.67 -2.01
N THR A 402 0.34 12.41 -2.23
CA THR A 402 1.54 12.02 -3.01
C THR A 402 1.25 11.34 -4.34
N ASP A 403 0.08 10.70 -4.51
CA ASP A 403 -0.28 9.94 -5.70
C ASP A 403 -0.38 10.86 -6.94
N THR A 404 0.18 10.41 -8.04
CA THR A 404 0.14 11.12 -9.33
C THR A 404 -0.99 10.64 -10.24
N ASP A 405 -1.59 9.50 -9.94
CA ASP A 405 -2.59 8.82 -10.77
C ASP A 405 -4.02 9.30 -10.50
N ILE A 406 -4.26 10.09 -9.44
CA ILE A 406 -5.54 10.78 -9.19
C ILE A 406 -5.96 11.63 -10.42
N ALA A 407 -5.00 12.09 -11.22
CA ALA A 407 -5.25 12.77 -12.49
C ALA A 407 -6.12 11.96 -13.49
N ARG A 408 -6.18 10.63 -13.34
CA ARG A 408 -6.97 9.74 -14.20
C ARG A 408 -8.48 9.81 -13.95
N LEU A 409 -8.91 10.39 -12.83
CA LEU A 409 -10.34 10.70 -12.58
C LEU A 409 -10.93 11.63 -13.63
N ARG A 410 -10.09 12.35 -14.36
CA ARG A 410 -10.51 13.36 -15.34
C ARG A 410 -10.95 12.77 -16.70
N PHE A 411 -10.62 11.54 -17.01
CA PHE A 411 -10.80 10.96 -18.34
C PHE A 411 -11.81 9.83 -18.37
#